data_3e13205cdecc0c185b233b2fab9c69a7
#
_entry.id   3e13205cdecc0c185b233b2fab9c69a7
#
_cell.length_a   1.000
_cell.length_b   1.000
_cell.length_c   1.000
_cell.angle_alpha   90.00
_cell.angle_beta   90.00
_cell.angle_gamma   90.00
#
_symmetry.space_group_name_H-M   'P 1'
#
loop_
_entity.id
_entity.type
_entity.pdbx_description
1 polymer ?
#
loop_
_entity_poly.entity_id
_entity_poly.type
_entity_poly.pdbx_seq_one_letter_code
_entity_poly.pdbx_strand_id
1 'polypeptide(L)'
;TEEEYIRMQGNIPLKNNLIRRLARTVMGVYRNQNKTPVCIARDREEQRLGETMTSMLEYNSKINEKKELDARMFEEFLISGLAIQKESYGLRGKRQDCWTDNINPNFFFMDGTMNDVRMNDVTIIGELHDISFGQLASTFAHSNADIQRLQEIYKNARNREMLEGYLDTFRRNTADLVSFLAPYNLSLCRVIEIWTKEQRKALWCHDYLTGDAYIDSYASLNDIEKENRSRMEDNRMKDMQGNYLLDESGEIRLQMPVDQVPLIEYEYIIENYWYYRFMSPFGDVIEEGESPYQHGEHPYTVRAYPFIDGEIHPFVSDVIDQQRYINHYIILNDFIVKSSAKGVLVIDESSIPDDMKLEDIAEEWTRFDGVIKLKLKDGAKPPAQLANQNKVAGLQDMITLQMQLMDDISGVHGALQGKTAASGTSGLLYQTQANNASTSIIDLLEFYSGFITAAARKKAEKLYSNSMMNRMVVKIAGRSSIVRYDPQTMGGVDFDLSVSESFDTPVYRA
;
A
#
# COMPACT_ATOMS: atom_id res chain seq x y z
N THR A 1 9.69 27.75 9.36
CA THR A 1 8.41 27.15 8.95
C THR A 1 7.30 28.20 8.98
N GLU A 2 6.20 27.95 8.25
CA GLU A 2 5.01 28.83 8.23
C GLU A 2 4.44 29.04 9.65
N GLU A 3 4.51 28.04 10.50
CA GLU A 3 4.13 28.12 11.91
C GLU A 3 5.03 29.06 12.72
N GLU A 4 6.33 29.03 12.50
CA GLU A 4 7.28 29.91 13.16
C GLU A 4 7.04 31.36 12.78
N TYR A 5 6.75 31.61 11.50
CA TYR A 5 6.39 32.93 11.03
C TYR A 5 5.13 33.48 11.72
N ILE A 6 4.07 32.64 11.83
CA ILE A 6 2.83 33.00 12.53
C ILE A 6 3.09 33.28 14.02
N ARG A 7 3.95 32.48 14.67
CA ARG A 7 4.34 32.71 16.08
C ARG A 7 5.17 33.96 16.27
N MET A 8 6.06 34.26 15.33
CA MET A 8 6.85 35.53 15.37
C MET A 8 5.97 36.77 15.29
N GLN A 9 4.80 36.64 14.61
CA GLN A 9 3.78 37.71 14.56
C GLN A 9 2.91 37.78 15.84
N GLY A 10 3.18 36.99 16.88
CA GLY A 10 2.41 36.93 18.11
C GLY A 10 1.06 36.21 17.98
N ASN A 11 0.85 35.45 16.91
CA ASN A 11 -0.36 34.68 16.67
C ASN A 11 -0.17 33.19 17.01
N ILE A 12 -1.29 32.52 17.30
CA ILE A 12 -1.33 31.08 17.55
C ILE A 12 -1.63 30.38 16.20
N PRO A 13 -0.76 29.46 15.76
CA PRO A 13 -1.03 28.69 14.55
C PRO A 13 -2.18 27.68 14.82
N LEU A 14 -3.40 28.09 14.52
CA LEU A 14 -4.58 27.25 14.67
C LEU A 14 -4.65 26.24 13.52
N LYS A 15 -4.72 24.95 13.87
CA LYS A 15 -4.86 23.85 12.90
C LYS A 15 -6.16 23.11 13.17
N ASN A 16 -7.13 23.28 12.28
CA ASN A 16 -8.36 22.51 12.28
C ASN A 16 -8.27 21.45 11.19
N ASN A 17 -7.99 20.20 11.55
CA ASN A 17 -7.83 19.11 10.58
C ASN A 17 -9.19 18.56 10.15
N LEU A 18 -9.82 19.19 9.15
CA LEU A 18 -11.09 18.76 8.58
C LEU A 18 -10.92 17.56 7.63
N ILE A 19 -9.77 17.45 6.95
CA ILE A 19 -9.42 16.30 6.10
C ILE A 19 -9.53 14.99 6.89
N ARG A 20 -9.05 14.98 8.14
CA ARG A 20 -9.15 13.80 9.00
C ARG A 20 -10.60 13.39 9.25
N ARG A 21 -11.52 14.35 9.34
CA ARG A 21 -12.95 14.05 9.47
C ARG A 21 -13.47 13.37 8.21
N LEU A 22 -13.14 13.88 7.03
CA LEU A 22 -13.53 13.29 5.74
C LEU A 22 -13.00 11.86 5.60
N ALA A 23 -11.69 11.68 5.78
CA ALA A 23 -11.06 10.36 5.71
C ALA A 23 -11.71 9.37 6.68
N ARG A 24 -12.01 9.78 7.93
CA ARG A 24 -12.71 8.93 8.90
C ARG A 24 -14.12 8.56 8.48
N THR A 25 -14.82 9.45 7.79
CA THR A 25 -16.16 9.15 7.28
C THR A 25 -16.10 8.07 6.20
N VAL A 26 -15.19 8.20 5.22
CA VAL A 26 -14.96 7.19 4.17
C VAL A 26 -14.52 5.86 4.79
N MET A 27 -13.61 5.90 5.77
CA MET A 27 -13.19 4.74 6.55
C MET A 27 -14.37 4.05 7.26
N GLY A 28 -15.31 4.84 7.80
CA GLY A 28 -16.53 4.32 8.43
C GLY A 28 -17.40 3.54 7.47
N VAL A 29 -17.56 4.06 6.24
CA VAL A 29 -18.30 3.36 5.17
C VAL A 29 -17.59 2.05 4.79
N TYR A 30 -16.26 2.09 4.60
CA TYR A 30 -15.47 0.89 4.31
C TYR A 30 -15.60 -0.18 5.41
N ARG A 31 -15.46 0.20 6.69
CA ARG A 31 -15.54 -0.73 7.84
C ARG A 31 -16.93 -1.37 8.02
N ASN A 32 -17.97 -0.71 7.54
CA ASN A 32 -19.34 -1.26 7.55
C ASN A 32 -19.57 -2.32 6.45
N GLN A 33 -18.72 -2.33 5.41
CA GLN A 33 -18.76 -3.35 4.38
C GLN A 33 -17.91 -4.55 4.83
N ASN A 34 -18.54 -5.67 5.17
CA ASN A 34 -17.82 -6.92 5.42
C ASN A 34 -17.49 -7.59 4.10
N LYS A 35 -16.29 -7.33 3.58
CA LYS A 35 -15.78 -7.93 2.36
C LYS A 35 -14.84 -9.08 2.74
N THR A 36 -15.27 -10.31 2.51
CA THR A 36 -14.44 -11.50 2.70
C THR A 36 -14.16 -12.16 1.34
N PRO A 37 -12.89 -12.46 1.02
CA PRO A 37 -12.57 -13.18 -0.20
C PRO A 37 -13.11 -14.61 -0.12
N VAL A 38 -13.78 -15.04 -1.17
CA VAL A 38 -14.36 -16.39 -1.33
C VAL A 38 -13.73 -17.03 -2.56
N CYS A 39 -13.23 -18.24 -2.39
CA CYS A 39 -12.70 -19.06 -3.48
C CYS A 39 -13.83 -19.91 -4.07
N ILE A 40 -13.99 -19.84 -5.37
CA ILE A 40 -14.95 -20.64 -6.12
C ILE A 40 -14.13 -21.51 -7.09
N ALA A 41 -14.25 -22.82 -6.97
CA ALA A 41 -13.64 -23.72 -7.95
C ALA A 41 -14.40 -23.61 -9.28
N ARG A 42 -13.67 -23.65 -10.39
CA ARG A 42 -14.25 -23.59 -11.74
C ARG A 42 -15.00 -24.87 -12.08
N ASP A 43 -14.52 -26.00 -11.59
CA ASP A 43 -15.19 -27.27 -11.76
C ASP A 43 -16.16 -27.54 -10.60
N ARG A 44 -17.33 -28.11 -10.95
CA ARG A 44 -18.38 -28.48 -9.97
C ARG A 44 -17.94 -29.61 -9.05
N GLU A 45 -17.11 -30.52 -9.53
CA GLU A 45 -16.60 -31.65 -8.74
C GLU A 45 -15.59 -31.14 -7.67
N GLU A 46 -14.95 -30.00 -7.91
CA GLU A 46 -13.96 -29.39 -7.06
C GLU A 46 -14.52 -28.31 -6.10
N GLN A 47 -15.82 -28.09 -6.10
CA GLN A 47 -16.47 -27.06 -5.27
C GLN A 47 -16.09 -27.18 -3.78
N ARG A 48 -15.94 -28.40 -3.28
CA ARG A 48 -15.50 -28.66 -1.90
C ARG A 48 -14.08 -28.15 -1.62
N LEU A 49 -13.22 -28.14 -2.62
CA LEU A 49 -11.85 -27.61 -2.50
C LEU A 49 -11.87 -26.08 -2.42
N GLY A 50 -12.74 -25.42 -3.19
CA GLY A 50 -12.98 -23.98 -3.09
C GLY A 50 -13.46 -23.55 -1.69
N GLU A 51 -14.41 -24.31 -1.10
CA GLU A 51 -14.87 -24.07 0.28
C GLU A 51 -13.72 -24.24 1.31
N THR A 52 -12.88 -25.25 1.10
CA THR A 52 -11.69 -25.48 1.95
C THR A 52 -10.72 -24.32 1.87
N MET A 53 -10.40 -23.85 0.66
CA MET A 53 -9.51 -22.71 0.45
C MET A 53 -10.08 -21.44 1.07
N THR A 54 -11.36 -21.16 0.89
CA THR A 54 -12.04 -20.03 1.56
C THR A 54 -11.86 -20.08 3.07
N SER A 55 -12.04 -21.25 3.65
CA SER A 55 -11.88 -21.44 5.10
C SER A 55 -10.42 -21.27 5.56
N MET A 56 -9.45 -21.66 4.73
CA MET A 56 -8.02 -21.42 4.97
C MET A 56 -7.70 -19.94 4.95
N LEU A 57 -8.20 -19.19 3.97
CA LEU A 57 -8.05 -17.74 3.88
C LEU A 57 -8.68 -17.03 5.07
N GLU A 58 -9.89 -17.43 5.50
CA GLU A 58 -10.51 -16.86 6.69
C GLU A 58 -9.70 -17.11 7.96
N TYR A 59 -9.18 -18.32 8.13
CA TYR A 59 -8.35 -18.66 9.26
C TYR A 59 -7.04 -17.87 9.26
N ASN A 60 -6.33 -17.80 8.14
CA ASN A 60 -5.12 -17.00 7.97
C ASN A 60 -5.41 -15.51 8.18
N SER A 61 -6.55 -15.00 7.71
CA SER A 61 -6.98 -13.62 7.91
C SER A 61 -7.16 -13.27 9.40
N LYS A 62 -7.66 -14.21 10.21
CA LYS A 62 -7.78 -14.01 11.66
C LYS A 62 -6.41 -13.95 12.35
N ILE A 63 -5.46 -14.79 11.92
CA ILE A 63 -4.10 -14.82 12.49
C ILE A 63 -3.33 -13.55 12.17
N ASN A 64 -3.50 -13.03 10.95
CA ASN A 64 -2.85 -11.80 10.50
C ASN A 64 -3.58 -10.52 10.96
N GLU A 65 -4.71 -10.64 11.68
CA GLU A 65 -5.58 -9.49 11.98
C GLU A 65 -5.90 -8.65 10.72
N LYS A 66 -6.16 -9.36 9.61
CA LYS A 66 -6.24 -8.79 8.25
C LYS A 66 -7.22 -7.61 8.17
N LYS A 67 -8.34 -7.66 8.91
CA LYS A 67 -9.32 -6.55 8.94
C LYS A 67 -8.70 -5.23 9.39
N GLU A 68 -7.80 -5.27 10.37
CA GLU A 68 -7.13 -4.06 10.84
C GLU A 68 -6.03 -3.62 9.89
N LEU A 69 -5.27 -4.57 9.33
CA LEU A 69 -4.26 -4.27 8.30
C LEU A 69 -4.90 -3.62 7.08
N ASP A 70 -6.02 -4.17 6.59
CA ASP A 70 -6.72 -3.62 5.44
C ASP A 70 -7.30 -2.24 5.73
N ALA A 71 -7.84 -2.02 6.93
CA ALA A 71 -8.35 -0.71 7.32
C ALA A 71 -7.23 0.34 7.38
N ARG A 72 -6.05 0.01 7.90
CA ARG A 72 -4.88 0.90 7.90
C ARG A 72 -4.35 1.15 6.49
N MET A 73 -4.29 0.12 5.66
CA MET A 73 -3.88 0.28 4.28
C MET A 73 -4.88 1.13 3.49
N PHE A 74 -6.18 1.04 3.78
CA PHE A 74 -7.17 1.92 3.17
C PHE A 74 -6.98 3.39 3.60
N GLU A 75 -6.60 3.65 4.85
CA GLU A 75 -6.23 5.01 5.30
C GLU A 75 -5.02 5.55 4.51
N GLU A 76 -3.97 4.74 4.36
CA GLU A 76 -2.80 5.09 3.54
C GLU A 76 -3.18 5.31 2.07
N PHE A 77 -4.06 4.49 1.52
CA PHE A 77 -4.59 4.64 0.18
C PHE A 77 -5.33 5.97 -0.03
N LEU A 78 -6.15 6.40 0.92
CA LEU A 78 -6.81 7.72 0.85
C LEU A 78 -5.81 8.88 0.89
N ILE A 79 -4.68 8.72 1.57
CA ILE A 79 -3.66 9.76 1.75
C ILE A 79 -2.70 9.80 0.56
N SER A 80 -2.20 8.65 0.12
CA SER A 80 -1.14 8.53 -0.89
C SER A 80 -1.65 8.12 -2.28
N GLY A 81 -2.87 7.63 -2.40
CA GLY A 81 -3.38 6.99 -3.61
C GLY A 81 -2.79 5.61 -3.89
N LEU A 82 -1.94 5.10 -2.98
CA LEU A 82 -1.26 3.81 -3.10
C LEU A 82 -1.73 2.83 -2.04
N ALA A 83 -2.05 1.61 -2.46
CA ALA A 83 -2.26 0.48 -1.58
C ALA A 83 -1.18 -0.56 -1.86
N ILE A 84 -0.38 -0.90 -0.83
CA ILE A 84 0.78 -1.78 -0.98
C ILE A 84 0.79 -2.80 0.15
N GLN A 85 0.67 -4.07 -0.19
CA GLN A 85 0.84 -5.18 0.75
C GLN A 85 1.85 -6.18 0.22
N LYS A 86 2.57 -6.79 1.15
CA LYS A 86 3.52 -7.87 0.88
C LYS A 86 2.99 -9.15 1.50
N GLU A 87 2.85 -10.16 0.67
CA GLU A 87 2.51 -11.50 1.11
C GLU A 87 3.79 -12.33 1.18
N SER A 88 4.16 -12.81 2.36
CA SER A 88 5.36 -13.63 2.57
C SER A 88 4.99 -14.96 3.22
N TYR A 89 5.75 -16.02 2.93
CA TYR A 89 5.63 -17.28 3.64
C TYR A 89 6.88 -17.52 4.48
N GLY A 90 6.71 -17.78 5.76
CA GLY A 90 7.86 -17.95 6.63
C GLY A 90 7.50 -18.20 8.08
N LEU A 91 8.55 -18.42 8.89
CA LEU A 91 8.44 -18.65 10.32
C LEU A 91 8.42 -17.32 11.07
N ARG A 92 7.32 -17.02 11.77
CA ARG A 92 7.27 -15.93 12.75
C ARG A 92 6.99 -16.49 14.14
N GLY A 93 7.93 -16.31 15.04
CA GLY A 93 7.88 -16.94 16.34
C GLY A 93 8.00 -18.47 16.23
N LYS A 94 6.94 -19.20 16.56
CA LYS A 94 6.89 -20.68 16.46
C LYS A 94 5.95 -21.17 15.36
N ARG A 95 5.47 -20.27 14.50
CA ARG A 95 4.46 -20.58 13.50
C ARG A 95 4.97 -20.28 12.11
N GLN A 96 4.94 -21.29 11.26
CA GLN A 96 5.17 -21.15 9.82
C GLN A 96 3.83 -20.98 9.12
N ASP A 97 3.64 -19.87 8.46
CA ASP A 97 2.37 -19.51 7.80
C ASP A 97 2.59 -18.43 6.74
N CYS A 98 1.53 -18.08 6.02
CA CYS A 98 1.53 -16.92 5.14
C CYS A 98 1.24 -15.66 5.96
N TRP A 99 2.11 -14.66 5.82
CA TRP A 99 2.06 -13.39 6.54
C TRP A 99 1.79 -12.25 5.58
N THR A 100 0.94 -11.32 6.01
CA THR A 100 0.63 -10.09 5.30
C THR A 100 1.23 -8.92 6.04
N ASP A 101 1.97 -8.08 5.34
CA ASP A 101 2.53 -6.84 5.88
C ASP A 101 2.09 -5.65 5.03
N ASN A 102 1.65 -4.58 5.67
CA ASN A 102 1.42 -3.30 5.00
C ASN A 102 2.74 -2.59 4.80
N ILE A 103 2.99 -2.12 3.59
CA ILE A 103 4.22 -1.42 3.24
C ILE A 103 3.95 0.08 3.25
N ASN A 104 4.83 0.82 3.92
CA ASN A 104 4.78 2.28 3.90
C ASN A 104 5.25 2.78 2.53
N PRO A 105 4.46 3.58 1.79
CA PRO A 105 4.84 4.12 0.48
C PRO A 105 6.18 4.85 0.46
N ASN A 106 6.59 5.47 1.58
CA ASN A 106 7.88 6.16 1.68
C ASN A 106 9.10 5.22 1.62
N PHE A 107 8.93 3.94 1.94
CA PHE A 107 9.97 2.91 1.89
C PHE A 107 9.80 1.95 0.71
N PHE A 108 8.90 2.27 -0.19
CA PHE A 108 8.61 1.48 -1.36
C PHE A 108 9.01 2.22 -2.63
N PHE A 109 9.48 1.48 -3.62
CA PHE A 109 9.82 2.05 -4.93
C PHE A 109 9.41 1.08 -6.05
N MET A 110 9.10 1.65 -7.19
CA MET A 110 8.81 0.94 -8.43
C MET A 110 9.21 1.79 -9.62
N ASP A 111 9.31 1.21 -10.81
CA ASP A 111 9.59 1.99 -12.02
C ASP A 111 8.44 2.95 -12.33
N GLY A 112 8.79 4.13 -12.88
CA GLY A 112 7.85 5.20 -13.17
C GLY A 112 7.23 5.13 -14.58
N THR A 113 7.49 4.05 -15.33
CA THR A 113 7.05 3.92 -16.74
C THR A 113 5.75 3.14 -16.90
N MET A 114 5.11 2.79 -15.80
CA MET A 114 3.88 2.02 -15.80
C MET A 114 2.69 2.79 -16.37
N ASN A 115 1.86 2.07 -17.12
CA ASN A 115 0.61 2.57 -17.68
C ASN A 115 -0.59 1.70 -17.26
N ASP A 116 -0.36 0.46 -16.81
CA ASP A 116 -1.43 -0.43 -16.36
C ASP A 116 -1.81 -0.14 -14.91
N VAL A 117 -3.06 0.25 -14.70
CA VAL A 117 -3.65 0.46 -13.35
C VAL A 117 -3.51 -0.78 -12.45
N ARG A 118 -3.41 -1.98 -13.04
CA ARG A 118 -3.22 -3.24 -12.33
C ARG A 118 -1.76 -3.51 -11.96
N MET A 119 -0.82 -2.67 -12.44
CA MET A 119 0.63 -2.78 -12.23
C MET A 119 1.26 -4.04 -12.82
N ASN A 120 0.72 -4.60 -13.94
CA ASN A 120 1.28 -5.78 -14.58
C ASN A 120 2.49 -5.47 -15.46
N ASP A 121 2.66 -4.21 -15.85
CA ASP A 121 3.75 -3.70 -16.68
C ASP A 121 4.97 -3.24 -15.88
N VAL A 122 4.93 -3.31 -14.56
CA VAL A 122 6.06 -3.01 -13.68
C VAL A 122 7.22 -3.97 -13.96
N THR A 123 8.42 -3.42 -14.11
CA THR A 123 9.65 -4.19 -14.37
C THR A 123 10.62 -4.17 -13.18
N ILE A 124 10.53 -3.15 -12.32
CA ILE A 124 11.34 -3.01 -11.11
C ILE A 124 10.42 -2.62 -9.95
N ILE A 125 10.52 -3.37 -8.87
CA ILE A 125 9.74 -3.11 -7.64
C ILE A 125 10.58 -3.47 -6.42
N GLY A 126 10.42 -2.74 -5.33
CA GLY A 126 11.21 -3.05 -4.13
C GLY A 126 10.83 -2.26 -2.90
N GLU A 127 11.53 -2.58 -1.83
CA GLU A 127 11.31 -2.04 -0.49
C GLU A 127 12.64 -1.74 0.22
N LEU A 128 12.64 -0.69 1.02
CA LEU A 128 13.76 -0.31 1.88
C LEU A 128 13.53 -0.81 3.29
N HIS A 129 14.47 -1.57 3.83
CA HIS A 129 14.41 -2.09 5.19
C HIS A 129 15.46 -1.44 6.08
N ASP A 130 15.03 -0.88 7.21
CA ASP A 130 15.92 -0.37 8.26
C ASP A 130 15.89 -1.32 9.46
N ILE A 131 16.85 -2.20 9.53
CA ILE A 131 16.92 -3.29 10.53
C ILE A 131 18.18 -3.19 11.39
N SER A 132 18.10 -3.72 12.61
CA SER A 132 19.28 -3.83 13.46
C SER A 132 20.28 -4.85 12.90
N PHE A 133 21.58 -4.67 13.21
CA PHE A 133 22.59 -5.64 12.78
C PHE A 133 22.29 -7.07 13.27
N GLY A 134 21.69 -7.22 14.45
CA GLY A 134 21.29 -8.53 14.96
C GLY A 134 20.20 -9.19 14.10
N GLN A 135 19.20 -8.40 13.67
CA GLN A 135 18.17 -8.88 12.74
C GLN A 135 18.75 -9.21 11.36
N LEU A 136 19.63 -8.34 10.84
CA LEU A 136 20.34 -8.59 9.58
C LEU A 136 21.09 -9.93 9.60
N ALA A 137 21.89 -10.16 10.65
CA ALA A 137 22.64 -11.41 10.79
C ALA A 137 21.72 -12.62 10.98
N SER A 138 20.63 -12.50 11.73
CA SER A 138 19.69 -13.62 11.92
C SER A 138 18.91 -13.97 10.65
N THR A 139 18.72 -13.03 9.72
CA THR A 139 17.96 -13.25 8.49
C THR A 139 18.86 -13.80 7.37
N PHE A 140 20.07 -13.25 7.20
CA PHE A 140 20.90 -13.50 6.03
C PHE A 140 22.19 -14.31 6.31
N ALA A 141 22.60 -14.50 7.58
CA ALA A 141 23.81 -15.24 7.87
C ALA A 141 23.49 -16.70 8.18
N HIS A 142 24.06 -17.60 7.38
CA HIS A 142 23.99 -19.05 7.58
C HIS A 142 25.28 -19.59 8.19
N SER A 143 26.36 -18.80 8.21
CA SER A 143 27.67 -19.15 8.74
C SER A 143 28.34 -17.97 9.47
N ASN A 144 29.40 -18.29 10.25
CA ASN A 144 30.20 -17.23 10.86
C ASN A 144 30.95 -16.36 9.83
N ALA A 145 31.23 -16.90 8.65
CA ALA A 145 31.86 -16.15 7.56
C ALA A 145 30.91 -15.09 7.02
N ASP A 146 29.59 -15.39 6.92
CA ASP A 146 28.58 -14.44 6.48
C ASP A 146 28.44 -13.30 7.49
N ILE A 147 28.50 -13.60 8.79
CA ILE A 147 28.46 -12.56 9.84
C ILE A 147 29.65 -11.61 9.69
N GLN A 148 30.85 -12.14 9.43
CA GLN A 148 32.04 -11.31 9.21
C GLN A 148 31.89 -10.44 7.96
N ARG A 149 31.41 -11.01 6.85
CA ARG A 149 31.13 -10.28 5.62
C ARG A 149 30.14 -9.13 5.86
N LEU A 150 29.04 -9.40 6.56
CA LEU A 150 28.05 -8.36 6.89
C LEU A 150 28.63 -7.28 7.81
N GLN A 151 29.54 -7.66 8.73
CA GLN A 151 30.27 -6.70 9.56
C GLN A 151 31.19 -5.81 8.73
N GLU A 152 31.92 -6.36 7.77
CA GLU A 152 32.78 -5.62 6.86
C GLU A 152 31.98 -4.58 6.05
N ILE A 153 30.78 -4.96 5.57
CA ILE A 153 29.92 -4.07 4.80
C ILE A 153 29.40 -2.92 5.67
N TYR A 154 28.77 -3.21 6.81
CA TYR A 154 28.00 -2.22 7.57
C TYR A 154 28.76 -1.54 8.70
N LYS A 155 29.83 -2.14 9.23
CA LYS A 155 30.65 -1.56 10.31
C LYS A 155 31.95 -0.92 9.82
N ASN A 156 32.21 -0.92 8.52
CA ASN A 156 33.36 -0.26 7.93
C ASN A 156 33.27 1.26 8.17
N ALA A 157 34.34 1.84 8.72
CA ALA A 157 34.39 3.27 9.05
C ALA A 157 34.17 4.16 7.82
N ARG A 158 34.76 3.79 6.67
CA ARG A 158 34.60 4.53 5.40
C ARG A 158 33.14 4.55 4.93
N ASN A 159 32.44 3.41 5.00
CA ASN A 159 31.05 3.30 4.60
C ASN A 159 30.14 4.15 5.52
N ARG A 160 30.41 4.15 6.82
CA ARG A 160 29.68 4.97 7.78
C ARG A 160 29.88 6.47 7.54
N GLU A 161 31.11 6.90 7.30
CA GLU A 161 31.43 8.30 6.99
C GLU A 161 30.75 8.75 5.68
N MET A 162 30.70 7.86 4.67
CA MET A 162 29.98 8.11 3.42
C MET A 162 28.47 8.32 3.65
N LEU A 163 27.82 7.46 4.46
CA LEU A 163 26.40 7.58 4.78
C LEU A 163 26.10 8.84 5.61
N GLU A 164 26.97 9.19 6.56
CA GLU A 164 26.84 10.43 7.35
C GLU A 164 26.90 11.67 6.45
N GLY A 165 27.89 11.74 5.56
CA GLY A 165 28.03 12.83 4.59
C GLY A 165 26.83 12.93 3.63
N TYR A 166 26.37 11.79 3.16
CA TYR A 166 25.18 11.73 2.30
C TYR A 166 23.92 12.21 3.04
N LEU A 167 23.70 11.72 4.25
CA LEU A 167 22.54 12.06 5.06
C LEU A 167 22.51 13.54 5.44
N ASP A 168 23.68 14.14 5.73
CA ASP A 168 23.82 15.56 6.02
C ASP A 168 23.43 16.43 4.81
N THR A 169 23.89 16.03 3.62
CA THR A 169 23.56 16.72 2.37
C THR A 169 22.08 16.57 2.04
N PHE A 170 21.53 15.37 2.23
CA PHE A 170 20.14 15.07 1.98
C PHE A 170 19.20 15.87 2.91
N ARG A 171 19.50 15.92 4.21
CA ARG A 171 18.71 16.67 5.21
C ARG A 171 18.68 18.18 4.95
N ARG A 172 19.78 18.74 4.41
CA ARG A 172 19.81 20.16 4.03
C ARG A 172 18.88 20.49 2.88
N ASN A 173 18.73 19.58 1.94
CA ASN A 173 17.97 19.79 0.70
C ASN A 173 16.51 19.31 0.77
N THR A 174 16.23 18.27 1.58
CA THR A 174 14.96 17.56 1.59
C THR A 174 14.60 17.07 3.01
N ALA A 175 14.27 18.04 3.90
CA ALA A 175 14.08 17.76 5.33
C ALA A 175 12.97 16.72 5.64
N ASP A 176 11.98 16.55 4.76
CA ASP A 176 10.80 15.74 5.02
C ASP A 176 10.74 14.42 4.20
N LEU A 177 11.73 14.17 3.34
CA LEU A 177 11.77 12.97 2.50
C LEU A 177 12.62 11.86 3.12
N VAL A 178 12.28 10.61 2.83
CA VAL A 178 13.09 9.45 3.21
C VAL A 178 14.26 9.31 2.24
N SER A 179 15.48 9.23 2.78
CA SER A 179 16.67 8.97 1.98
C SER A 179 16.63 7.53 1.43
N PHE A 180 16.93 7.35 0.14
CA PHE A 180 17.02 6.02 -0.46
C PHE A 180 18.22 5.23 0.09
N LEU A 181 19.37 5.86 0.25
CA LEU A 181 20.61 5.19 0.63
C LEU A 181 20.83 5.08 2.14
N ALA A 182 20.50 6.13 2.90
CA ALA A 182 20.83 6.19 4.31
C ALA A 182 19.60 6.05 5.22
N PRO A 183 19.64 5.20 6.26
CA PRO A 183 18.60 5.16 7.28
C PRO A 183 18.61 6.47 8.09
N TYR A 184 17.43 6.87 8.57
CA TYR A 184 17.33 8.05 9.45
C TYR A 184 18.18 7.89 10.72
N ASN A 185 18.23 6.69 11.27
CA ASN A 185 19.06 6.31 12.40
C ASN A 185 20.22 5.45 11.91
N LEU A 186 21.43 6.02 11.92
CA LEU A 186 22.66 5.36 11.47
C LEU A 186 23.11 4.15 12.33
N SER A 187 22.42 3.85 13.43
CA SER A 187 22.61 2.60 14.17
C SER A 187 21.92 1.40 13.50
N LEU A 188 21.03 1.66 12.54
CA LEU A 188 20.34 0.65 11.73
C LEU A 188 21.11 0.37 10.43
N CYS A 189 20.91 -0.81 9.90
CA CYS A 189 21.42 -1.23 8.61
C CYS A 189 20.30 -1.09 7.57
N ARG A 190 20.54 -0.28 6.51
CA ARG A 190 19.65 -0.21 5.37
C ARG A 190 19.89 -1.40 4.47
N VAL A 191 18.83 -2.16 4.18
CA VAL A 191 18.82 -3.22 3.16
C VAL A 191 17.84 -2.82 2.09
N ILE A 192 18.25 -2.90 0.84
CA ILE A 192 17.43 -2.58 -0.32
C ILE A 192 17.00 -3.91 -0.93
N GLU A 193 15.72 -4.23 -0.84
CA GLU A 193 15.12 -5.38 -1.50
C GLU A 193 14.63 -4.95 -2.88
N ILE A 194 15.19 -5.54 -3.94
CA ILE A 194 14.86 -5.21 -5.33
C ILE A 194 14.38 -6.48 -6.02
N TRP A 195 13.28 -6.36 -6.72
CA TRP A 195 12.76 -7.37 -7.63
C TRP A 195 12.80 -6.81 -9.04
N THR A 196 13.41 -7.55 -9.96
CA THR A 196 13.53 -7.18 -11.37
C THR A 196 12.94 -8.25 -12.25
N LYS A 197 12.25 -7.82 -13.31
CA LYS A 197 11.71 -8.72 -14.33
C LYS A 197 12.80 -8.97 -15.35
N GLU A 198 13.35 -10.17 -15.34
CA GLU A 198 14.42 -10.59 -16.23
C GLU A 198 13.89 -11.51 -17.33
N GLN A 199 14.69 -11.76 -18.36
CA GLN A 199 14.31 -12.57 -19.50
C GLN A 199 15.30 -13.71 -19.69
N ARG A 200 14.77 -14.90 -19.97
CA ARG A 200 15.57 -16.06 -20.34
C ARG A 200 14.97 -16.80 -21.51
N LYS A 201 15.82 -17.54 -22.22
CA LYS A 201 15.36 -18.49 -23.23
C LYS A 201 14.74 -19.69 -22.53
N ALA A 202 13.54 -20.06 -22.94
CA ALA A 202 12.80 -21.21 -22.44
C ALA A 202 12.18 -22.00 -23.59
N LEU A 203 11.63 -23.13 -23.29
CA LEU A 203 10.94 -24.01 -24.24
C LEU A 203 9.48 -24.10 -23.81
N TRP A 204 8.56 -23.75 -24.69
CA TRP A 204 7.16 -24.09 -24.52
C TRP A 204 6.95 -25.50 -25.07
N CYS A 205 6.59 -26.44 -24.20
CA CYS A 205 6.47 -27.85 -24.50
C CYS A 205 5.00 -28.28 -24.46
N HIS A 206 4.63 -29.11 -25.43
CA HIS A 206 3.35 -29.81 -25.44
C HIS A 206 3.60 -31.31 -25.52
N ASP A 207 3.28 -32.03 -24.45
CA ASP A 207 3.41 -33.49 -24.40
C ASP A 207 2.11 -34.18 -24.84
N TYR A 208 2.13 -34.75 -26.03
CA TYR A 208 0.97 -35.44 -26.55
C TYR A 208 0.65 -36.77 -25.85
N LEU A 209 1.55 -37.28 -24.99
CA LEU A 209 1.30 -38.48 -24.21
C LEU A 209 0.43 -38.19 -22.98
N THR A 210 0.72 -37.13 -22.30
CA THR A 210 0.01 -36.70 -21.07
C THR A 210 -1.09 -35.69 -21.37
N GLY A 211 -1.00 -34.99 -22.50
CA GLY A 211 -1.87 -33.88 -22.86
C GLY A 211 -1.50 -32.54 -22.17
N ASP A 212 -0.37 -32.49 -21.47
CA ASP A 212 0.07 -31.33 -20.72
C ASP A 212 0.83 -30.34 -21.60
N ALA A 213 0.61 -29.03 -21.36
CA ALA A 213 1.41 -27.96 -21.90
C ALA A 213 2.14 -27.26 -20.75
N TYR A 214 3.47 -27.12 -20.87
CA TYR A 214 4.31 -26.54 -19.81
C TYR A 214 5.50 -25.78 -20.39
N ILE A 215 6.07 -24.91 -19.58
CA ILE A 215 7.31 -24.20 -19.90
C ILE A 215 8.48 -24.90 -19.20
N ASP A 216 9.53 -25.20 -19.94
CA ASP A 216 10.74 -25.80 -19.41
C ASP A 216 11.98 -24.94 -19.74
N SER A 217 13.03 -25.16 -19.00
CA SER A 217 14.32 -24.48 -19.21
C SER A 217 14.89 -24.86 -20.59
N TYR A 218 15.56 -23.90 -21.24
CA TYR A 218 16.33 -24.19 -22.46
C TYR A 218 17.39 -25.29 -22.25
N ALA A 219 17.91 -25.46 -21.03
CA ALA A 219 18.86 -26.51 -20.68
C ALA A 219 18.26 -27.93 -20.81
N SER A 220 16.96 -28.08 -20.67
CA SER A 220 16.24 -29.37 -20.75
C SER A 220 16.05 -29.87 -22.18
N LEU A 221 16.46 -29.11 -23.21
CA LEU A 221 16.30 -29.49 -24.61
C LEU A 221 16.85 -30.89 -24.91
N ASN A 222 18.06 -31.18 -24.43
CA ASN A 222 18.69 -32.50 -24.62
C ASN A 222 17.90 -33.63 -23.96
N ASP A 223 17.27 -33.37 -22.84
CA ASP A 223 16.48 -34.36 -22.11
C ASP A 223 15.14 -34.62 -22.83
N ILE A 224 14.50 -33.58 -23.36
CA ILE A 224 13.29 -33.68 -24.18
C ILE A 224 13.59 -34.48 -25.46
N GLU A 225 14.69 -34.18 -26.15
CA GLU A 225 15.06 -34.93 -27.34
C GLU A 225 15.41 -36.38 -27.04
N LYS A 226 16.00 -36.66 -25.88
CA LYS A 226 16.32 -38.00 -25.42
C LYS A 226 15.03 -38.77 -25.11
N GLU A 227 14.09 -38.13 -24.43
CA GLU A 227 12.78 -38.71 -24.16
C GLU A 227 12.03 -39.02 -25.47
N ASN A 228 11.98 -38.11 -26.41
CA ASN A 228 11.37 -38.32 -27.71
C ASN A 228 12.04 -39.48 -28.48
N ARG A 229 13.38 -39.62 -28.42
CA ARG A 229 14.06 -40.77 -28.98
C ARG A 229 13.67 -42.07 -28.29
N SER A 230 13.53 -42.08 -26.97
CA SER A 230 13.07 -43.22 -26.19
C SER A 230 11.66 -43.67 -26.63
N ARG A 231 10.73 -42.71 -26.74
CA ARG A 231 9.36 -42.96 -27.20
C ARG A 231 9.30 -43.52 -28.64
N MET A 232 10.15 -43.03 -29.51
CA MET A 232 10.28 -43.57 -30.87
C MET A 232 10.90 -44.95 -30.87
N GLU A 233 11.84 -45.23 -29.97
CA GLU A 233 12.46 -46.56 -29.83
C GLU A 233 11.46 -47.56 -29.22
N ASP A 234 10.67 -47.14 -28.26
CA ASP A 234 9.62 -47.99 -27.64
C ASP A 234 8.46 -48.30 -28.61
N ASN A 235 8.27 -47.47 -29.62
CA ASN A 235 7.31 -47.74 -30.69
C ASN A 235 7.78 -48.88 -31.64
N ARG A 236 9.06 -49.27 -31.60
CA ARG A 236 9.60 -50.41 -32.39
C ARG A 236 9.31 -51.73 -31.72
N MET A 237 8.68 -52.64 -32.42
CA MET A 237 8.36 -53.95 -31.88
C MET A 237 9.61 -54.80 -31.75
N LYS A 238 9.81 -55.41 -30.57
CA LYS A 238 10.93 -56.32 -30.23
C LYS A 238 10.39 -57.70 -29.84
N ASP A 239 11.17 -58.72 -30.13
CA ASP A 239 10.89 -60.09 -29.64
C ASP A 239 11.28 -60.26 -28.16
N MET A 240 11.03 -61.44 -27.58
CA MET A 240 11.40 -61.73 -26.18
C MET A 240 12.90 -61.77 -25.92
N GLN A 241 13.73 -61.71 -26.97
CA GLN A 241 15.19 -61.69 -26.90
C GLN A 241 15.76 -60.29 -27.13
N GLY A 242 14.87 -59.28 -27.40
CA GLY A 242 15.26 -57.89 -27.62
C GLY A 242 15.62 -57.55 -29.08
N ASN A 243 15.44 -58.42 -30.05
CA ASN A 243 15.69 -58.15 -31.45
C ASN A 243 14.47 -57.48 -32.11
N TYR A 244 14.68 -56.59 -33.09
CA TYR A 244 13.61 -55.94 -33.80
C TYR A 244 12.85 -56.96 -34.68
N LEU A 245 11.54 -56.90 -34.60
CA LEU A 245 10.65 -57.63 -35.52
C LEU A 245 10.59 -56.88 -36.87
N LEU A 246 10.82 -57.63 -37.95
CA LEU A 246 10.75 -57.10 -39.32
C LEU A 246 9.40 -57.46 -39.93
N ASP A 247 8.89 -56.62 -40.84
CA ASP A 247 7.72 -56.89 -41.64
C ASP A 247 8.05 -57.68 -42.91
N GLU A 248 7.06 -57.91 -43.79
CA GLU A 248 7.26 -58.64 -45.03
C GLU A 248 8.18 -57.95 -46.05
N SER A 249 8.41 -56.65 -45.88
CA SER A 249 9.33 -55.80 -46.71
C SER A 249 10.76 -55.70 -46.11
N GLY A 250 10.98 -56.25 -44.91
CA GLY A 250 12.27 -56.18 -44.23
C GLY A 250 12.50 -54.92 -43.42
N GLU A 251 11.45 -54.12 -43.21
CA GLU A 251 11.47 -52.92 -42.35
C GLU A 251 11.09 -53.27 -40.90
N ILE A 252 11.55 -52.41 -39.96
CA ILE A 252 11.21 -52.64 -38.53
C ILE A 252 9.71 -52.42 -38.33
N ARG A 253 9.05 -53.40 -37.74
CA ARG A 253 7.62 -53.34 -37.42
C ARG A 253 7.39 -52.33 -36.28
N LEU A 254 6.47 -51.41 -36.51
CA LEU A 254 6.08 -50.39 -35.52
C LEU A 254 4.76 -50.74 -34.84
N GLN A 255 4.59 -50.33 -33.58
CA GLN A 255 3.34 -50.51 -32.85
C GLN A 255 2.24 -49.60 -33.43
N MET A 256 2.65 -48.37 -33.81
CA MET A 256 1.77 -47.37 -34.44
C MET A 256 2.55 -46.59 -35.52
N PRO A 257 1.89 -45.95 -36.48
CA PRO A 257 2.53 -45.05 -37.45
C PRO A 257 3.38 -44.00 -36.78
N VAL A 258 4.51 -43.63 -37.40
CA VAL A 258 5.48 -42.69 -36.84
C VAL A 258 4.86 -41.34 -36.53
N ASP A 259 3.91 -40.88 -37.36
CA ASP A 259 3.16 -39.63 -37.22
C ASP A 259 2.12 -39.63 -36.09
N GLN A 260 1.85 -40.81 -35.49
CA GLN A 260 0.93 -40.97 -34.36
C GLN A 260 1.64 -41.21 -33.03
N VAL A 261 2.98 -41.30 -33.02
CA VAL A 261 3.73 -41.44 -31.77
C VAL A 261 3.59 -40.15 -30.95
N PRO A 262 3.11 -40.23 -29.69
CA PRO A 262 2.93 -39.07 -28.86
C PRO A 262 4.28 -38.52 -28.38
N LEU A 263 4.81 -37.56 -29.14
CA LEU A 263 6.07 -36.91 -28.84
C LEU A 263 5.82 -35.62 -28.04
N ILE A 264 6.88 -35.08 -27.46
CA ILE A 264 6.90 -33.74 -26.87
C ILE A 264 7.28 -32.75 -27.99
N GLU A 265 6.34 -31.95 -28.42
CA GLU A 265 6.63 -30.79 -29.29
C GLU A 265 7.11 -29.61 -28.44
N TYR A 266 8.06 -28.84 -28.98
CA TYR A 266 8.59 -27.67 -28.30
C TYR A 266 8.82 -26.50 -29.25
N GLU A 267 8.59 -25.28 -28.71
CA GLU A 267 8.88 -24.04 -29.37
C GLU A 267 9.80 -23.19 -28.48
N TYR A 268 10.72 -22.43 -29.13
CA TYR A 268 11.58 -21.51 -28.41
C TYR A 268 10.79 -20.24 -28.06
N ILE A 269 10.77 -19.93 -26.76
CA ILE A 269 10.14 -18.71 -26.25
C ILE A 269 11.11 -17.90 -25.41
N ILE A 270 10.79 -16.64 -25.22
CA ILE A 270 11.44 -15.80 -24.21
C ILE A 270 10.50 -15.73 -23.03
N GLU A 271 10.91 -16.33 -21.92
CA GLU A 271 10.18 -16.30 -20.67
C GLU A 271 10.59 -15.11 -19.85
N ASN A 272 9.62 -14.39 -19.30
CA ASN A 272 9.85 -13.36 -18.29
C ASN A 272 9.74 -14.00 -16.91
N TYR A 273 10.74 -13.78 -16.06
CA TYR A 273 10.74 -14.27 -14.69
C TYR A 273 11.16 -13.16 -13.74
N TRP A 274 10.77 -13.28 -12.45
CA TRP A 274 11.16 -12.32 -11.43
C TRP A 274 12.40 -12.82 -10.68
N TYR A 275 13.38 -11.91 -10.56
CA TYR A 275 14.63 -12.14 -9.86
C TYR A 275 14.75 -11.15 -8.69
N TYR A 276 15.06 -11.63 -7.49
CA TYR A 276 15.22 -10.78 -6.32
C TYR A 276 16.66 -10.60 -5.95
N ARG A 277 16.98 -9.42 -5.40
CA ARG A 277 18.27 -9.10 -4.81
C ARG A 277 18.06 -8.30 -3.53
N PHE A 278 18.71 -8.74 -2.47
CA PHE A 278 18.89 -7.95 -1.26
C PHE A 278 20.27 -7.32 -1.33
N MET A 279 20.34 -5.99 -1.28
CA MET A 279 21.55 -5.22 -1.50
C MET A 279 21.83 -4.27 -0.35
N SER A 280 23.11 -4.01 -0.08
CA SER A 280 23.53 -2.90 0.76
C SER A 280 23.45 -1.57 0.01
N PRO A 281 23.39 -0.41 0.69
CA PRO A 281 23.50 0.90 0.04
C PRO A 281 24.83 1.13 -0.69
N PHE A 282 25.82 0.27 -0.46
CA PHE A 282 27.16 0.37 -1.04
C PHE A 282 27.31 -0.45 -2.32
N GLY A 283 26.25 -1.19 -2.72
CA GLY A 283 26.24 -2.01 -3.92
C GLY A 283 26.60 -3.48 -3.70
N ASP A 284 26.84 -3.90 -2.44
CA ASP A 284 27.11 -5.32 -2.14
C ASP A 284 25.79 -6.11 -2.18
N VAL A 285 25.77 -7.20 -2.92
CA VAL A 285 24.67 -8.16 -2.92
C VAL A 285 24.77 -9.04 -1.68
N ILE A 286 23.75 -9.05 -0.85
CA ILE A 286 23.67 -9.85 0.37
C ILE A 286 23.13 -11.24 0.02
N GLU A 287 22.02 -11.28 -0.70
CA GLU A 287 21.35 -12.49 -1.16
C GLU A 287 20.66 -12.21 -2.50
N GLU A 288 20.60 -13.17 -3.39
CA GLU A 288 19.89 -13.06 -4.66
C GLU A 288 19.38 -14.42 -5.14
N GLY A 289 18.34 -14.40 -5.97
CA GLY A 289 17.79 -15.63 -6.54
C GLY A 289 16.56 -15.37 -7.43
N GLU A 290 16.08 -16.44 -8.05
CA GLU A 290 14.81 -16.43 -8.74
C GLU A 290 13.66 -16.41 -7.73
N SER A 291 12.47 -15.96 -8.15
CA SER A 291 11.30 -15.96 -7.29
C SER A 291 11.06 -17.35 -6.66
N PRO A 292 11.07 -17.46 -5.33
CA PRO A 292 10.83 -18.75 -4.66
C PRO A 292 9.35 -19.16 -4.66
N TYR A 293 8.49 -18.33 -5.24
CA TYR A 293 7.04 -18.54 -5.26
C TYR A 293 6.61 -19.29 -6.52
N GLN A 294 5.70 -20.26 -6.38
CA GLN A 294 5.22 -21.04 -7.53
C GLN A 294 4.49 -20.19 -8.58
N HIS A 295 3.85 -19.10 -8.17
CA HIS A 295 3.27 -18.14 -9.12
C HIS A 295 4.30 -17.37 -9.94
N GLY A 296 5.60 -17.54 -9.68
CA GLY A 296 6.69 -16.91 -10.43
C GLY A 296 6.80 -15.38 -10.29
N GLU A 297 5.88 -14.72 -9.57
CA GLU A 297 5.82 -13.27 -9.41
C GLU A 297 6.52 -12.78 -8.14
N HIS A 298 6.64 -11.47 -8.01
CA HIS A 298 7.08 -10.79 -6.78
C HIS A 298 6.02 -10.87 -5.66
N PRO A 299 6.40 -10.73 -4.38
CA PRO A 299 5.48 -10.88 -3.23
C PRO A 299 4.52 -9.71 -3.01
N TYR A 300 4.69 -8.60 -3.72
CA TYR A 300 3.92 -7.38 -3.50
C TYR A 300 2.61 -7.40 -4.27
N THR A 301 1.57 -6.91 -3.64
CA THR A 301 0.34 -6.49 -4.29
C THR A 301 0.28 -4.98 -4.21
N VAL A 302 0.22 -4.32 -5.36
CA VAL A 302 0.23 -2.86 -5.48
C VAL A 302 -0.95 -2.42 -6.31
N ARG A 303 -1.58 -1.32 -5.91
CA ARG A 303 -2.61 -0.63 -6.68
C ARG A 303 -2.46 0.87 -6.46
N ALA A 304 -2.60 1.64 -7.55
CA ALA A 304 -2.62 3.08 -7.52
C ALA A 304 -3.92 3.61 -8.11
N TYR A 305 -4.58 4.52 -7.43
CA TYR A 305 -5.85 5.09 -7.89
C TYR A 305 -6.18 6.40 -7.17
N PRO A 306 -6.77 7.39 -7.85
CA PRO A 306 -6.86 7.51 -9.31
C PRO A 306 -5.48 7.61 -9.97
N PHE A 307 -5.31 6.94 -11.12
CA PHE A 307 -4.07 6.97 -11.89
C PHE A 307 -4.39 7.53 -13.29
N ILE A 308 -3.95 8.76 -13.55
CA ILE A 308 -4.27 9.51 -14.76
C ILE A 308 -2.97 10.07 -15.33
N ASP A 309 -2.69 9.77 -16.60
CA ASP A 309 -1.52 10.27 -17.34
C ASP A 309 -0.17 10.03 -16.61
N GLY A 310 -0.04 8.92 -15.90
CA GLY A 310 1.17 8.58 -15.15
C GLY A 310 1.27 9.23 -13.76
N GLU A 311 0.25 9.98 -13.33
CA GLU A 311 0.21 10.62 -12.03
C GLU A 311 -0.89 10.04 -11.14
N ILE A 312 -0.61 9.99 -9.84
CA ILE A 312 -1.55 9.54 -8.82
C ILE A 312 -2.20 10.76 -8.17
N HIS A 313 -3.53 10.79 -8.15
CA HIS A 313 -4.31 11.87 -7.54
C HIS A 313 -5.01 11.37 -6.27
N PRO A 314 -4.36 11.41 -5.09
CA PRO A 314 -4.94 10.89 -3.87
C PRO A 314 -6.18 11.67 -3.45
N PHE A 315 -7.15 11.00 -2.84
CA PHE A 315 -8.37 11.61 -2.29
C PHE A 315 -8.09 12.83 -1.39
N VAL A 316 -7.02 12.76 -0.59
CA VAL A 316 -6.64 13.86 0.31
C VAL A 316 -6.07 15.04 -0.47
N SER A 317 -5.35 14.82 -1.59
CA SER A 317 -4.71 15.91 -2.33
C SER A 317 -5.70 16.91 -2.87
N ASP A 318 -6.88 16.45 -3.28
CA ASP A 318 -7.92 17.29 -3.88
C ASP A 318 -8.51 18.34 -2.92
N VAL A 319 -8.37 18.11 -1.62
CA VAL A 319 -8.93 18.98 -0.57
C VAL A 319 -7.89 19.69 0.29
N ILE A 320 -6.60 19.55 -0.03
CA ILE A 320 -5.51 20.19 0.74
C ILE A 320 -5.60 21.70 0.68
N ASP A 321 -5.87 22.27 -0.49
CA ASP A 321 -5.88 23.71 -0.67
C ASP A 321 -7.07 24.36 0.09
N GLN A 322 -8.24 23.73 0.07
CA GLN A 322 -9.39 24.17 0.85
C GLN A 322 -9.05 24.16 2.36
N GLN A 323 -8.38 23.13 2.83
CA GLN A 323 -7.94 23.03 4.21
C GLN A 323 -6.96 24.15 4.58
N ARG A 324 -6.01 24.47 3.69
CA ARG A 324 -5.05 25.57 3.87
C ARG A 324 -5.76 26.91 3.96
N TYR A 325 -6.68 27.19 3.04
CA TYR A 325 -7.45 28.43 3.03
C TYR A 325 -8.32 28.57 4.28
N ILE A 326 -9.00 27.51 4.73
CA ILE A 326 -9.81 27.53 5.95
C ILE A 326 -8.92 27.92 7.16
N ASN A 327 -7.79 27.28 7.33
CA ASN A 327 -6.86 27.59 8.42
C ASN A 327 -6.35 29.02 8.33
N HIS A 328 -6.00 29.47 7.12
CA HIS A 328 -5.55 30.84 6.89
C HIS A 328 -6.62 31.88 7.25
N TYR A 329 -7.86 31.69 6.80
CA TYR A 329 -8.94 32.61 7.12
C TYR A 329 -9.31 32.63 8.60
N ILE A 330 -9.21 31.49 9.30
CA ILE A 330 -9.43 31.45 10.75
C ILE A 330 -8.35 32.25 11.49
N ILE A 331 -7.09 32.12 11.11
CA ILE A 331 -5.96 32.88 11.70
C ILE A 331 -6.12 34.37 11.38
N LEU A 332 -6.47 34.71 10.14
CA LEU A 332 -6.72 36.10 9.75
C LEU A 332 -7.90 36.71 10.51
N ASN A 333 -8.99 35.96 10.70
CA ASN A 333 -10.11 36.40 11.51
C ASN A 333 -9.72 36.67 12.95
N ASP A 334 -8.95 35.77 13.58
CA ASP A 334 -8.43 35.99 14.94
C ASP A 334 -7.55 37.25 15.03
N PHE A 335 -6.69 37.46 14.03
CA PHE A 335 -5.85 38.66 13.93
C PHE A 335 -6.71 39.93 13.80
N ILE A 336 -7.70 39.96 12.92
CA ILE A 336 -8.58 41.12 12.73
C ILE A 336 -9.38 41.41 14.00
N VAL A 337 -9.93 40.37 14.65
CA VAL A 337 -10.68 40.51 15.90
C VAL A 337 -9.79 41.11 16.99
N LYS A 338 -8.56 40.62 17.16
CA LYS A 338 -7.59 41.14 18.13
C LYS A 338 -7.20 42.58 17.85
N SER A 339 -6.92 42.92 16.57
CA SER A 339 -6.55 44.27 16.17
C SER A 339 -7.72 45.25 16.24
N SER A 340 -8.93 44.83 15.90
CA SER A 340 -10.13 45.65 15.95
C SER A 340 -10.58 45.91 17.38
N ALA A 341 -10.35 44.97 18.31
CA ALA A 341 -10.75 45.13 19.70
C ALA A 341 -10.00 46.29 20.41
N LYS A 342 -8.75 46.59 20.01
CA LYS A 342 -7.93 47.66 20.60
C LYS A 342 -7.78 48.89 19.73
N GLY A 343 -7.98 48.81 18.41
CA GLY A 343 -7.77 49.91 17.46
C GLY A 343 -6.30 50.36 17.45
N VAL A 344 -6.07 51.51 16.82
CA VAL A 344 -4.75 52.18 16.82
C VAL A 344 -4.83 53.36 17.81
N LEU A 345 -3.90 53.34 18.79
CA LEU A 345 -3.75 54.47 19.71
C LEU A 345 -2.88 55.54 19.05
N VAL A 346 -3.45 56.70 18.84
CA VAL A 346 -2.69 57.88 18.37
C VAL A 346 -2.45 58.78 19.55
N ILE A 347 -1.18 59.01 19.84
CA ILE A 347 -0.70 59.85 20.97
C ILE A 347 0.21 60.94 20.40
N ASP A 348 0.04 62.13 20.89
CA ASP A 348 0.97 63.22 20.63
C ASP A 348 2.28 62.97 21.42
N GLU A 349 3.42 62.96 20.75
CA GLU A 349 4.72 62.66 21.33
C GLU A 349 5.06 63.63 22.47
N SER A 350 4.57 64.88 22.39
CA SER A 350 4.73 65.89 23.44
C SER A 350 3.98 65.59 24.74
N SER A 351 3.03 64.62 24.68
CA SER A 351 2.20 64.19 25.82
C SER A 351 2.80 63.00 26.57
N ILE A 352 3.92 62.45 26.08
CA ILE A 352 4.63 61.35 26.72
C ILE A 352 5.41 61.89 27.93
N PRO A 353 5.25 61.33 29.14
CA PRO A 353 6.03 61.69 30.29
C PRO A 353 7.53 61.39 30.09
N ASP A 354 8.43 62.22 30.65
CA ASP A 354 9.87 62.06 30.51
C ASP A 354 10.41 60.75 31.14
N ASP A 355 9.61 60.11 32.00
CA ASP A 355 9.89 58.84 32.68
C ASP A 355 9.36 57.59 31.96
N MET A 356 8.67 57.78 30.81
CA MET A 356 8.12 56.66 30.00
C MET A 356 8.63 56.71 28.58
N LYS A 357 8.90 55.52 28.02
CA LYS A 357 9.25 55.35 26.62
C LYS A 357 8.04 54.96 25.81
N LEU A 358 8.12 55.10 24.49
CA LEU A 358 7.06 54.68 23.57
C LEU A 358 6.77 53.19 23.67
N GLU A 359 7.84 52.39 23.94
CA GLU A 359 7.71 50.94 24.15
C GLU A 359 6.89 50.58 25.38
N ASP A 360 7.06 51.36 26.50
CA ASP A 360 6.33 51.16 27.75
C ASP A 360 4.84 51.45 27.56
N ILE A 361 4.50 52.48 26.78
CA ILE A 361 3.15 52.83 26.42
C ILE A 361 2.53 51.76 25.54
N ALA A 362 3.29 51.21 24.56
CA ALA A 362 2.83 50.15 23.70
C ALA A 362 2.60 48.84 24.49
N GLU A 363 3.44 48.55 25.49
CA GLU A 363 3.27 47.40 26.37
C GLU A 363 2.03 47.55 27.26
N GLU A 364 1.84 48.71 27.91
CA GLU A 364 0.63 48.98 28.69
C GLU A 364 -0.62 49.00 27.84
N TRP A 365 -0.58 49.48 26.58
CA TRP A 365 -1.68 49.39 25.65
C TRP A 365 -2.04 47.93 25.26
N THR A 366 -1.03 47.06 25.24
CA THR A 366 -1.29 45.63 24.94
C THR A 366 -1.88 44.88 26.12
N ARG A 367 -1.72 45.35 27.37
CA ARG A 367 -2.30 44.72 28.56
C ARG A 367 -3.83 44.91 28.60
N PHE A 368 -4.54 43.93 29.10
CA PHE A 368 -6.01 43.96 29.21
C PHE A 368 -6.47 45.03 30.21
N ASP A 369 -5.69 45.28 31.26
CA ASP A 369 -5.92 46.20 32.37
C ASP A 369 -4.87 47.35 32.41
N GLY A 370 -4.21 47.63 31.31
CA GLY A 370 -3.17 48.63 31.21
C GLY A 370 -3.68 50.06 31.40
N VAL A 371 -2.96 50.85 32.19
CA VAL A 371 -3.27 52.25 32.47
C VAL A 371 -2.12 53.14 31.96
N ILE A 372 -2.40 53.94 30.96
CA ILE A 372 -1.42 54.87 30.36
C ILE A 372 -1.55 56.23 31.04
N LYS A 373 -0.49 56.71 31.65
CA LYS A 373 -0.37 58.09 32.20
C LYS A 373 0.17 59.02 31.12
N LEU A 374 -0.49 60.13 30.89
CA LEU A 374 -0.06 61.13 29.92
C LEU A 374 0.00 62.49 30.57
N LYS A 375 0.98 63.31 30.18
CA LYS A 375 1.10 64.76 30.53
C LYS A 375 0.51 65.54 29.36
N LEU A 376 -0.71 66.03 29.51
CA LEU A 376 -1.28 66.95 28.53
C LEU A 376 -0.67 68.36 28.73
N LYS A 377 0.10 68.84 27.77
CA LYS A 377 0.58 70.23 27.68
C LYS A 377 -0.47 71.06 26.98
N ASP A 378 -0.47 72.40 27.25
CA ASP A 378 -1.38 73.30 26.56
C ASP A 378 -1.17 73.24 25.05
N GLY A 379 -2.27 72.90 24.32
CA GLY A 379 -2.27 72.74 22.87
C GLY A 379 -2.03 71.29 22.37
N ALA A 380 -1.68 70.34 23.25
CA ALA A 380 -1.56 68.91 22.86
C ALA A 380 -2.94 68.29 22.58
N LYS A 381 -3.02 67.47 21.54
CA LYS A 381 -4.24 66.73 21.23
C LYS A 381 -4.42 65.59 22.23
N PRO A 382 -5.62 65.40 22.77
CA PRO A 382 -5.90 64.26 23.62
C PRO A 382 -5.68 62.96 22.83
N PRO A 383 -5.22 61.88 23.48
CA PRO A 383 -5.03 60.58 22.81
C PRO A 383 -6.35 60.14 22.17
N ALA A 384 -6.26 59.73 20.94
CA ALA A 384 -7.42 59.27 20.19
C ALA A 384 -7.25 57.82 19.82
N GLN A 385 -8.27 57.02 20.11
CA GLN A 385 -8.32 55.67 19.63
C GLN A 385 -8.99 55.65 18.24
N LEU A 386 -8.23 55.34 17.22
CA LEU A 386 -8.80 55.11 15.90
C LEU A 386 -9.30 53.67 15.86
N ALA A 387 -10.62 53.56 15.97
CA ALA A 387 -11.24 52.23 15.78
C ALA A 387 -11.05 51.79 14.32
N ASN A 388 -10.38 50.71 14.13
CA ASN A 388 -10.28 50.10 12.80
C ASN A 388 -11.67 49.46 12.49
N GLN A 389 -12.51 50.13 11.73
CA GLN A 389 -13.83 49.66 11.32
C GLN A 389 -13.68 48.58 10.18
N ASN A 390 -12.61 47.80 10.18
CA ASN A 390 -12.47 46.72 9.25
C ASN A 390 -13.59 45.70 9.52
N LYS A 391 -14.57 45.73 8.65
CA LYS A 391 -15.69 44.78 8.66
C LYS A 391 -15.12 43.38 8.48
N VAL A 392 -15.26 42.55 9.48
CA VAL A 392 -15.05 41.07 9.44
C VAL A 392 -16.10 40.43 8.47
N ALA A 393 -16.98 41.28 7.93
CA ALA A 393 -18.00 40.86 6.96
C ALA A 393 -17.37 40.28 5.70
N GLY A 394 -17.59 38.97 5.48
CA GLY A 394 -17.12 38.22 4.33
C GLY A 394 -16.10 37.10 4.67
N LEU A 395 -15.30 37.20 5.73
CA LEU A 395 -14.37 36.12 6.08
C LEU A 395 -15.12 34.84 6.52
N GLN A 396 -16.22 35.02 7.26
CA GLN A 396 -17.05 33.90 7.70
C GLN A 396 -17.75 33.22 6.52
N ASP A 397 -18.21 34.03 5.53
CA ASP A 397 -18.77 33.52 4.30
C ASP A 397 -17.75 32.77 3.48
N MET A 398 -16.50 33.25 3.41
CA MET A 398 -15.40 32.59 2.72
C MET A 398 -15.01 31.27 3.40
N ILE A 399 -14.96 31.22 4.74
CA ILE A 399 -14.73 29.95 5.48
C ILE A 399 -15.86 28.95 5.16
N THR A 400 -17.10 29.40 5.19
CA THR A 400 -18.27 28.56 4.88
C THR A 400 -18.22 28.05 3.44
N LEU A 401 -17.88 28.91 2.49
CA LEU A 401 -17.71 28.53 1.09
C LEU A 401 -16.61 27.45 0.93
N GLN A 402 -15.45 27.65 1.55
CA GLN A 402 -14.36 26.65 1.47
C GLN A 402 -14.75 25.31 2.12
N MET A 403 -15.54 25.35 3.20
CA MET A 403 -16.06 24.11 3.81
C MET A 403 -17.07 23.41 2.89
N GLN A 404 -17.91 24.15 2.18
CA GLN A 404 -18.83 23.59 1.19
C GLN A 404 -18.07 23.00 0.00
N LEU A 405 -17.09 23.73 -0.55
CA LEU A 405 -16.23 23.22 -1.62
C LEU A 405 -15.48 21.94 -1.21
N MET A 406 -15.01 21.87 0.04
CA MET A 406 -14.36 20.67 0.56
C MET A 406 -15.33 19.47 0.61
N ASP A 407 -16.56 19.67 1.07
CA ASP A 407 -17.60 18.62 1.09
C ASP A 407 -18.01 18.23 -0.36
N ASP A 408 -18.10 19.19 -1.29
CA ASP A 408 -18.47 18.94 -2.69
C ASP A 408 -17.37 18.22 -3.47
N ILE A 409 -16.11 18.66 -3.35
CA ILE A 409 -14.94 18.04 -4.03
C ILE A 409 -14.73 16.62 -3.53
N SER A 410 -14.81 16.41 -2.21
CA SER A 410 -14.62 15.08 -1.63
C SER A 410 -15.78 14.11 -1.89
N GLY A 411 -16.93 14.59 -2.33
CA GLY A 411 -18.17 13.82 -2.43
C GLY A 411 -18.72 13.34 -1.07
N VAL A 412 -18.12 13.74 0.05
CA VAL A 412 -18.51 13.33 1.40
C VAL A 412 -19.52 14.32 1.98
N HIS A 413 -20.77 14.18 1.58
CA HIS A 413 -21.84 15.08 2.00
C HIS A 413 -22.30 14.83 3.44
N GLY A 414 -23.06 15.80 3.99
CA GLY A 414 -23.51 15.81 5.39
C GLY A 414 -24.25 14.56 5.85
N ALA A 415 -24.97 13.86 4.96
CA ALA A 415 -25.65 12.61 5.27
C ALA A 415 -24.69 11.49 5.66
N LEU A 416 -23.53 11.36 4.96
CA LEU A 416 -22.47 10.41 5.30
C LEU A 416 -21.72 10.80 6.58
N GLN A 417 -21.64 12.10 6.87
CA GLN A 417 -20.97 12.63 8.06
C GLN A 417 -21.83 12.48 9.34
N GLY A 418 -23.04 11.93 9.23
CA GLY A 418 -23.97 11.81 10.35
C GLY A 418 -24.58 13.14 10.81
N LYS A 419 -24.57 14.18 9.97
CA LYS A 419 -25.27 15.43 10.26
C LYS A 419 -26.77 15.15 10.28
N THR A 420 -27.46 15.62 11.33
CA THR A 420 -28.91 15.46 11.47
C THR A 420 -29.64 16.14 10.31
N ALA A 421 -30.63 15.45 9.76
CA ALA A 421 -31.52 16.06 8.76
C ALA A 421 -32.27 17.25 9.36
N ALA A 422 -32.64 18.19 8.49
CA ALA A 422 -33.50 19.29 8.91
C ALA A 422 -34.81 18.77 9.54
N SER A 423 -35.33 19.50 10.55
CA SER A 423 -36.56 19.13 11.20
C SER A 423 -37.69 18.97 10.16
N GLY A 424 -38.35 17.80 10.16
CA GLY A 424 -39.42 17.48 9.20
C GLY A 424 -38.97 16.58 8.01
N THR A 425 -37.71 16.21 7.89
CA THR A 425 -37.24 15.27 6.85
C THR A 425 -37.74 13.86 7.17
N SER A 426 -38.38 13.17 6.20
CA SER A 426 -38.80 11.79 6.40
C SER A 426 -37.58 10.85 6.49
N GLY A 427 -37.67 9.79 7.31
CA GLY A 427 -36.61 8.81 7.43
C GLY A 427 -36.22 8.15 6.10
N LEU A 428 -37.18 7.94 5.20
CA LEU A 428 -36.97 7.41 3.86
C LEU A 428 -36.11 8.36 3.01
N LEU A 429 -36.42 9.67 3.05
CA LEU A 429 -35.66 10.68 2.30
C LEU A 429 -34.21 10.75 2.80
N TYR A 430 -34.00 10.70 4.13
CA TYR A 430 -32.67 10.69 4.71
C TYR A 430 -31.87 9.44 4.32
N GLN A 431 -32.50 8.28 4.32
CA GLN A 431 -31.88 7.02 3.89
C GLN A 431 -31.52 7.05 2.40
N THR A 432 -32.39 7.61 1.57
CA THR A 432 -32.10 7.80 0.14
C THR A 432 -30.94 8.77 -0.09
N GLN A 433 -30.87 9.86 0.67
CA GLN A 433 -29.74 10.80 0.64
C GLN A 433 -28.43 10.14 1.09
N ALA A 434 -28.45 9.32 2.13
CA ALA A 434 -27.29 8.57 2.59
C ALA A 434 -26.81 7.55 1.55
N ASN A 435 -27.72 6.84 0.90
CA ASN A 435 -27.41 5.91 -0.18
C ASN A 435 -26.82 6.64 -1.40
N ASN A 436 -27.42 7.74 -1.82
CA ASN A 436 -26.90 8.54 -2.94
C ASN A 436 -25.52 9.14 -2.62
N ALA A 437 -25.29 9.56 -1.38
CA ALA A 437 -24.01 10.09 -0.96
C ALA A 437 -22.93 9.00 -0.90
N SER A 438 -23.27 7.73 -0.61
CA SER A 438 -22.30 6.63 -0.69
C SER A 438 -21.88 6.30 -2.12
N THR A 439 -22.73 6.64 -3.12
CA THR A 439 -22.41 6.42 -4.54
C THR A 439 -21.23 7.29 -5.01
N SER A 440 -21.01 8.47 -4.40
CA SER A 440 -19.90 9.37 -4.76
C SER A 440 -18.50 8.82 -4.42
N ILE A 441 -18.42 7.84 -3.52
CA ILE A 441 -17.16 7.22 -3.11
C ILE A 441 -17.06 5.73 -3.48
N ILE A 442 -18.02 5.24 -4.28
CA ILE A 442 -18.12 3.81 -4.62
C ILE A 442 -16.93 3.35 -5.46
N ASP A 443 -16.43 4.20 -6.33
CA ASP A 443 -15.27 3.94 -7.17
C ASP A 443 -14.01 3.64 -6.35
N LEU A 444 -13.74 4.42 -5.29
CA LEU A 444 -12.64 4.17 -4.35
C LEU A 444 -12.81 2.84 -3.63
N LEU A 445 -14.04 2.52 -3.21
CA LEU A 445 -14.34 1.29 -2.48
C LEU A 445 -14.24 0.06 -3.39
N GLU A 446 -14.72 0.15 -4.61
CA GLU A 446 -14.62 -0.94 -5.61
C GLU A 446 -13.18 -1.19 -6.01
N PHE A 447 -12.42 -0.13 -6.28
CA PHE A 447 -11.02 -0.25 -6.64
C PHE A 447 -10.21 -0.90 -5.51
N TYR A 448 -10.44 -0.46 -4.28
CA TYR A 448 -9.79 -1.07 -3.11
C TYR A 448 -10.25 -2.53 -2.87
N SER A 449 -11.49 -2.87 -3.19
CA SER A 449 -11.97 -4.25 -3.18
C SER A 449 -11.20 -5.13 -4.18
N GLY A 450 -10.90 -4.60 -5.37
CA GLY A 450 -10.02 -5.25 -6.35
C GLY A 450 -8.60 -5.48 -5.83
N PHE A 451 -8.05 -4.55 -5.05
CA PHE A 451 -6.77 -4.72 -4.36
C PHE A 451 -6.80 -5.88 -3.36
N ILE A 452 -7.85 -5.95 -2.51
CA ILE A 452 -8.01 -7.05 -1.55
C ILE A 452 -8.11 -8.39 -2.25
N THR A 453 -8.83 -8.45 -3.38
CA THR A 453 -8.96 -9.66 -4.19
C THR A 453 -7.61 -10.11 -4.75
N ALA A 454 -6.81 -9.19 -5.28
CA ALA A 454 -5.47 -9.49 -5.80
C ALA A 454 -4.52 -9.99 -4.69
N ALA A 455 -4.55 -9.36 -3.51
CA ALA A 455 -3.76 -9.80 -2.35
C ALA A 455 -4.20 -11.18 -1.87
N ALA A 456 -5.52 -11.45 -1.85
CA ALA A 456 -6.06 -12.75 -1.47
C ALA A 456 -5.66 -13.85 -2.47
N ARG A 457 -5.57 -13.54 -3.77
CA ARG A 457 -5.10 -14.48 -4.80
C ARG A 457 -3.65 -14.91 -4.54
N LYS A 458 -2.73 -13.96 -4.40
CA LYS A 458 -1.31 -14.26 -4.08
C LYS A 458 -1.17 -15.03 -2.77
N LYS A 459 -2.01 -14.72 -1.78
CA LYS A 459 -2.04 -15.44 -0.51
C LYS A 459 -2.55 -16.87 -0.68
N ALA A 460 -3.63 -17.10 -1.43
CA ALA A 460 -4.19 -18.42 -1.67
C ALA A 460 -3.15 -19.32 -2.36
N GLU A 461 -2.48 -18.82 -3.38
CA GLU A 461 -1.41 -19.54 -4.09
C GLU A 461 -0.25 -19.91 -3.16
N LYS A 462 0.17 -19.03 -2.26
CA LYS A 462 1.22 -19.33 -1.27
C LYS A 462 0.77 -20.31 -0.19
N LEU A 463 -0.46 -20.23 0.27
CA LEU A 463 -1.02 -21.20 1.21
C LEU A 463 -1.10 -22.57 0.56
N TYR A 464 -1.55 -22.61 -0.69
CA TYR A 464 -1.65 -23.79 -1.50
C TYR A 464 -0.30 -24.50 -1.70
N SER A 465 0.72 -23.76 -2.14
CA SER A 465 2.02 -24.31 -2.49
C SER A 465 2.89 -24.72 -1.29
N ASN A 466 2.74 -24.04 -0.15
CA ASN A 466 3.67 -24.18 0.97
C ASN A 466 3.05 -24.86 2.21
N SER A 467 1.73 -25.06 2.24
CA SER A 467 1.11 -25.67 3.41
C SER A 467 1.50 -27.15 3.49
N MET A 468 2.34 -27.48 4.42
CA MET A 468 2.51 -28.88 4.83
C MET A 468 1.18 -29.42 5.36
N MET A 469 0.98 -30.75 5.29
CA MET A 469 -0.21 -31.44 5.80
C MET A 469 -0.58 -30.97 7.22
N ASN A 470 -1.35 -29.90 7.32
CA ASN A 470 -1.84 -29.40 8.58
C ASN A 470 -3.31 -29.75 8.77
N ARG A 471 -3.62 -30.34 9.91
CA ARG A 471 -5.01 -30.50 10.33
C ARG A 471 -5.54 -29.13 10.72
N MET A 472 -6.43 -28.59 9.93
CA MET A 472 -7.15 -27.38 10.30
C MET A 472 -8.54 -27.72 10.84
N VAL A 473 -8.89 -27.07 11.95
CA VAL A 473 -10.27 -27.04 12.40
C VAL A 473 -10.98 -25.90 11.69
N VAL A 474 -11.82 -26.24 10.75
CA VAL A 474 -12.53 -25.27 9.93
C VAL A 474 -14.02 -25.29 10.30
N LYS A 475 -14.63 -24.13 10.39
CA LYS A 475 -16.09 -24.01 10.52
C LYS A 475 -16.71 -23.98 9.11
N ILE A 476 -17.20 -25.09 8.65
CA ILE A 476 -18.00 -25.16 7.41
C ILE A 476 -19.49 -25.19 7.81
N ALA A 477 -20.26 -24.27 7.24
CA ALA A 477 -21.71 -24.16 7.48
C ALA A 477 -22.12 -24.18 8.98
N GLY A 478 -21.35 -23.48 9.83
CA GLY A 478 -21.63 -23.38 11.26
C GLY A 478 -21.18 -24.59 12.10
N ARG A 479 -20.71 -25.66 11.47
CA ARG A 479 -20.18 -26.85 12.16
C ARG A 479 -18.66 -26.85 12.14
N SER A 480 -18.03 -27.18 13.28
CA SER A 480 -16.58 -27.39 13.35
C SER A 480 -16.24 -28.72 12.70
N SER A 481 -15.52 -28.71 11.61
CA SER A 481 -15.00 -29.92 10.95
C SER A 481 -13.47 -29.85 10.92
N ILE A 482 -12.83 -31.01 11.02
CA ILE A 482 -11.39 -31.15 10.82
C ILE A 482 -11.19 -31.44 9.34
N VAL A 483 -10.65 -30.49 8.59
CA VAL A 483 -10.27 -30.68 7.21
C VAL A 483 -8.78 -30.97 7.16
N ARG A 484 -8.39 -32.04 6.53
CA ARG A 484 -7.01 -32.29 6.14
C ARG A 484 -6.76 -31.57 4.83
N TYR A 485 -5.83 -30.65 4.85
CA TYR A 485 -5.28 -30.08 3.63
C TYR A 485 -4.16 -30.98 3.14
N ASP A 486 -4.26 -31.44 1.91
CA ASP A 486 -3.21 -32.21 1.23
C ASP A 486 -2.82 -31.44 -0.04
N PRO A 487 -1.61 -30.88 -0.11
CA PRO A 487 -1.15 -30.14 -1.29
C PRO A 487 -1.16 -30.99 -2.58
N GLN A 488 -0.95 -32.31 -2.45
CA GLN A 488 -0.91 -33.19 -3.63
C GLN A 488 -2.27 -33.43 -4.25
N THR A 489 -3.33 -33.46 -3.44
CA THR A 489 -4.71 -33.65 -3.94
C THR A 489 -5.35 -32.36 -4.43
N MET A 490 -4.79 -31.22 -4.09
CA MET A 490 -5.25 -29.89 -4.52
C MET A 490 -4.43 -29.35 -5.71
N GLY A 491 -3.37 -30.07 -6.14
CA GLY A 491 -2.53 -29.71 -7.27
C GLY A 491 -3.33 -29.68 -8.58
N GLY A 492 -3.30 -28.55 -9.29
CA GLY A 492 -3.98 -28.37 -10.57
C GLY A 492 -5.39 -27.82 -10.50
N VAL A 493 -5.89 -27.45 -9.31
CA VAL A 493 -7.23 -26.85 -9.18
C VAL A 493 -7.19 -25.35 -9.47
N ASP A 494 -7.90 -24.91 -10.49
CA ASP A 494 -8.10 -23.50 -10.81
C ASP A 494 -9.20 -22.89 -9.95
N PHE A 495 -8.81 -21.92 -9.12
CA PHE A 495 -9.73 -21.16 -8.29
C PHE A 495 -10.02 -19.78 -8.86
N ASP A 496 -11.29 -19.42 -8.98
CA ASP A 496 -11.69 -18.04 -9.13
C ASP A 496 -11.90 -17.41 -7.75
N LEU A 497 -11.23 -16.30 -7.50
CA LEU A 497 -11.39 -15.52 -6.28
C LEU A 497 -12.36 -14.38 -6.55
N SER A 498 -13.45 -14.36 -5.82
CA SER A 498 -14.35 -13.22 -5.76
C SER A 498 -14.42 -12.67 -4.34
N VAL A 499 -14.64 -11.38 -4.20
CA VAL A 499 -14.98 -10.78 -2.90
C VAL A 499 -16.49 -10.77 -2.78
N SER A 500 -17.04 -11.64 -1.92
CA SER A 500 -18.45 -11.57 -1.59
C SER A 500 -18.69 -10.46 -0.58
N GLU A 501 -19.61 -9.55 -0.90
CA GLU A 501 -20.15 -8.59 0.05
C GLU A 501 -21.20 -9.32 0.89
N SER A 502 -20.82 -9.79 2.07
CA SER A 502 -21.81 -10.20 3.05
C SER A 502 -22.27 -8.96 3.80
N PHE A 503 -23.48 -8.52 3.58
CA PHE A 503 -24.15 -7.57 4.46
C PHE A 503 -24.44 -8.30 5.77
N ASP A 504 -23.53 -8.20 6.72
CA ASP A 504 -23.70 -8.70 8.08
C ASP A 504 -24.56 -7.70 8.88
N THR A 505 -25.73 -7.38 8.32
CA THR A 505 -26.72 -6.57 9.03
C THR A 505 -27.54 -7.48 9.93
N PRO A 506 -27.88 -7.06 11.16
CA PRO A 506 -28.73 -7.84 12.07
C PRO A 506 -30.05 -8.30 11.46
N VAL A 507 -30.51 -7.66 10.37
CA VAL A 507 -31.75 -7.97 9.63
C VAL A 507 -31.64 -9.28 8.82
N TYR A 508 -30.43 -9.70 8.43
CA TYR A 508 -30.25 -10.96 7.69
C TYR A 508 -29.97 -12.19 8.60
N ARG A 509 -29.89 -12.00 9.91
CA ARG A 509 -29.75 -13.10 10.88
C ARG A 509 -31.06 -13.53 11.54
N ALA A 510 -32.19 -12.95 11.15
CA ALA A 510 -33.52 -13.28 11.70
C ALA A 510 -34.25 -14.31 10.83
#